data_dfa9593d4828f126ba650b2514387ce7
#
_entry.id   dfa9593d4828f126ba650b2514387ce7
#
_cell.length_a   1.000
_cell.length_b   1.000
_cell.length_c   1.000
_cell.angle_alpha   90.00
_cell.angle_beta   90.00
_cell.angle_gamma   90.00
#
_symmetry.space_group_name_H-M   'P 1'
#
loop_
_entity.id
_entity.type
_entity.pdbx_description
1 polymer ?
#
loop_
_entity_poly.entity_id
_entity_poly.type
_entity_poly.pdbx_seq_one_letter_code
_entity_poly.pdbx_strand_id
1 'polypeptide(L)'
;MRILFATGNADKINEAAQILKELGHSVEQLMSEAERIEFDEPKNLGLEGVALSKIEQARAMIEGTESADCAILVEDSGIFLHAFDEWPGANSSDVEQELGLDGILDLLTEEQDRGAEYRAVAVLALGERVWKTSGVCRGRISAEKLGDNGFGYDPIFIPDAGDGRTFGQMFAAAKNLISHRRAAMQALAELLKTPSK
;
A
#
# COMPACT_ATOMS: atom_id res chain seq x y z
N MET A 1 -4.07 18.78 -7.39
CA MET A 1 -5.17 17.97 -7.98
C MET A 1 -5.90 17.27 -6.85
N ARG A 2 -7.22 17.15 -6.93
CA ARG A 2 -8.05 16.33 -6.03
C ARG A 2 -8.03 14.89 -6.52
N ILE A 3 -7.76 13.94 -5.63
CA ILE A 3 -7.65 12.51 -5.91
C ILE A 3 -8.62 11.76 -4.99
N LEU A 4 -9.46 10.92 -5.56
CA LEU A 4 -10.33 10.01 -4.83
C LEU A 4 -9.60 8.68 -4.65
N PHE A 5 -9.28 8.31 -3.41
CA PHE A 5 -8.59 7.06 -3.12
C PHE A 5 -9.62 5.96 -2.82
N ALA A 6 -9.67 4.99 -3.72
CA ALA A 6 -10.58 3.86 -3.65
C ALA A 6 -9.97 2.74 -2.78
N THR A 7 -10.17 2.84 -1.49
CA THR A 7 -9.74 1.85 -0.49
C THR A 7 -10.64 1.90 0.74
N GLY A 8 -10.90 0.74 1.34
CA GLY A 8 -11.57 0.61 2.64
C GLY A 8 -10.64 0.80 3.84
N ASN A 9 -9.31 0.89 3.64
CA ASN A 9 -8.32 0.97 4.71
C ASN A 9 -8.02 2.43 5.07
N ALA A 10 -8.46 2.87 6.26
CA ALA A 10 -8.27 4.23 6.74
C ALA A 10 -6.78 4.60 6.93
N ASP A 11 -5.94 3.65 7.31
CA ASP A 11 -4.51 3.89 7.50
C ASP A 11 -3.82 4.17 6.16
N LYS A 12 -4.18 3.43 5.10
CA LYS A 12 -3.70 3.71 3.74
C LYS A 12 -4.10 5.11 3.28
N ILE A 13 -5.34 5.55 3.57
CA ILE A 13 -5.82 6.89 3.23
C ILE A 13 -4.99 7.95 3.95
N ASN A 14 -4.78 7.78 5.27
CA ASN A 14 -4.03 8.73 6.08
C ASN A 14 -2.58 8.86 5.61
N GLU A 15 -1.91 7.75 5.34
CA GLU A 15 -0.53 7.75 4.82
C GLU A 15 -0.45 8.39 3.42
N ALA A 16 -1.32 8.01 2.49
CA ALA A 16 -1.35 8.57 1.14
C ALA A 16 -1.68 10.07 1.14
N ALA A 17 -2.61 10.50 2.00
CA ALA A 17 -2.97 11.90 2.13
C ALA A 17 -1.79 12.76 2.62
N GLN A 18 -1.03 12.29 3.62
CA GLN A 18 0.17 12.98 4.09
C GLN A 18 1.24 13.07 2.99
N ILE A 19 1.54 11.95 2.33
CA ILE A 19 2.56 11.88 1.29
C ILE A 19 2.20 12.77 0.09
N LEU A 20 0.98 12.64 -0.43
CA LEU A 20 0.55 13.35 -1.63
C LEU A 20 0.29 14.84 -1.38
N LYS A 21 -0.03 15.24 -0.13
CA LYS A 21 -0.12 16.65 0.26
C LYS A 21 1.23 17.37 0.10
N GLU A 22 2.33 16.74 0.51
CA GLU A 22 3.68 17.28 0.31
C GLU A 22 4.04 17.42 -1.19
N LEU A 23 3.42 16.59 -2.03
CA LEU A 23 3.61 16.59 -3.48
C LEU A 23 2.59 17.47 -4.24
N GLY A 24 1.76 18.25 -3.52
CA GLY A 24 0.84 19.23 -4.08
C GLY A 24 -0.53 18.66 -4.49
N HIS A 25 -0.95 17.52 -3.94
CA HIS A 25 -2.23 16.90 -4.21
C HIS A 25 -3.08 16.78 -2.93
N SER A 26 -4.41 16.75 -3.06
CA SER A 26 -5.34 16.40 -1.98
C SER A 26 -5.91 15.01 -2.22
N VAL A 27 -6.05 14.24 -1.14
CA VAL A 27 -6.60 12.88 -1.19
C VAL A 27 -7.84 12.82 -0.31
N GLU A 28 -8.89 12.27 -0.86
CA GLU A 28 -10.14 11.97 -0.15
C GLU A 28 -10.50 10.50 -0.39
N GLN A 29 -11.22 9.88 0.53
CA GLN A 29 -11.70 8.53 0.32
C GLN A 29 -12.81 8.53 -0.75
N LEU A 30 -12.73 7.61 -1.70
CA LEU A 30 -13.87 7.31 -2.55
C LEU A 30 -14.90 6.54 -1.72
N MET A 31 -16.13 7.05 -1.67
CA MET A 31 -17.26 6.42 -0.98
C MET A 31 -18.34 6.07 -1.99
N SER A 32 -19.00 4.94 -1.81
CA SER A 32 -20.20 4.55 -2.54
C SER A 32 -21.38 4.66 -1.59
N GLU A 33 -22.37 5.50 -1.91
CA GLU A 33 -23.61 5.70 -1.12
C GLU A 33 -23.37 5.88 0.39
N ALA A 34 -22.25 6.55 0.76
CA ALA A 34 -21.74 6.75 2.12
C ALA A 34 -21.20 5.47 2.83
N GLU A 35 -21.03 4.38 2.12
CA GLU A 35 -20.45 3.14 2.65
C GLU A 35 -19.02 2.91 2.15
N ARG A 36 -18.27 2.09 2.90
CA ARG A 36 -16.94 1.64 2.47
C ARG A 36 -17.06 0.77 1.23
N ILE A 37 -16.15 0.98 0.28
CA ILE A 37 -16.11 0.17 -0.93
C ILE A 37 -15.39 -1.14 -0.64
N GLU A 38 -16.01 -2.26 -1.00
CA GLU A 38 -15.38 -3.57 -1.09
C GLU A 38 -15.10 -3.88 -2.57
N PHE A 39 -13.91 -4.40 -2.83
CA PHE A 39 -13.47 -4.77 -4.17
C PHE A 39 -13.31 -6.28 -4.30
N ASP A 40 -13.61 -6.79 -5.48
CA ASP A 40 -13.16 -8.12 -5.87
C ASP A 40 -11.65 -8.08 -6.15
N GLU A 41 -10.89 -8.83 -5.35
CA GLU A 41 -9.43 -8.82 -5.37
C GLU A 41 -8.89 -10.17 -5.89
N PRO A 42 -8.54 -10.27 -7.18
CA PRO A 42 -7.96 -11.49 -7.75
C PRO A 42 -6.50 -11.68 -7.29
N LYS A 43 -6.29 -12.07 -6.03
CA LYS A 43 -4.97 -12.14 -5.36
C LYS A 43 -3.99 -13.09 -6.05
N ASN A 44 -4.50 -14.07 -6.79
CA ASN A 44 -3.69 -14.97 -7.63
C ASN A 44 -2.96 -14.26 -8.78
N LEU A 45 -3.36 -13.02 -9.12
CA LEU A 45 -2.69 -12.18 -10.12
C LEU A 45 -1.63 -11.24 -9.50
N GLY A 46 -1.35 -11.38 -8.21
CA GLY A 46 -0.40 -10.55 -7.48
C GLY A 46 -0.88 -9.10 -7.27
N LEU A 47 -0.03 -8.26 -6.67
CA LEU A 47 -0.39 -6.86 -6.35
C LEU A 47 -0.81 -6.05 -7.59
N GLU A 48 -0.15 -6.26 -8.72
CA GLU A 48 -0.48 -5.54 -9.96
C GLU A 48 -1.86 -5.92 -10.47
N GLY A 49 -2.17 -7.21 -10.53
CA GLY A 49 -3.49 -7.68 -10.98
C GLY A 49 -4.61 -7.21 -10.06
N VAL A 50 -4.39 -7.23 -8.75
CA VAL A 50 -5.35 -6.68 -7.77
C VAL A 50 -5.54 -5.18 -7.97
N ALA A 51 -4.47 -4.38 -8.12
CA ALA A 51 -4.57 -2.95 -8.33
C ALA A 51 -5.28 -2.59 -9.65
N LEU A 52 -5.02 -3.34 -10.73
CA LEU A 52 -5.70 -3.14 -12.01
C LEU A 52 -7.19 -3.52 -11.94
N SER A 53 -7.54 -4.60 -11.24
CA SER A 53 -8.95 -4.94 -10.99
C SER A 53 -9.66 -3.84 -10.20
N LYS A 54 -9.04 -3.35 -9.13
CA LYS A 54 -9.60 -2.26 -8.30
C LYS A 54 -9.86 -0.98 -9.09
N ILE A 55 -8.92 -0.57 -9.97
CA ILE A 55 -9.09 0.69 -10.71
C ILE A 55 -10.25 0.61 -11.70
N GLU A 56 -10.45 -0.52 -12.37
CA GLU A 56 -11.58 -0.73 -13.27
C GLU A 56 -12.92 -0.71 -12.51
N GLN A 57 -12.99 -1.38 -11.36
CA GLN A 57 -14.18 -1.37 -10.50
C GLN A 57 -14.48 0.06 -9.99
N ALA A 58 -13.46 0.78 -9.52
CA ALA A 58 -13.60 2.15 -9.02
C ALA A 58 -14.04 3.14 -10.11
N ARG A 59 -13.56 2.97 -11.35
CA ARG A 59 -14.01 3.78 -12.51
C ARG A 59 -15.48 3.55 -12.80
N ALA A 60 -15.93 2.29 -12.80
CA ALA A 60 -17.32 1.95 -13.03
C ALA A 60 -18.25 2.54 -11.95
N MET A 61 -17.77 2.64 -10.69
CA MET A 61 -18.56 3.22 -9.59
C MET A 61 -18.83 4.71 -9.74
N ILE A 62 -17.90 5.47 -10.35
CA ILE A 62 -18.08 6.92 -10.51
C ILE A 62 -18.66 7.32 -11.86
N GLU A 63 -18.81 6.39 -12.78
CA GLU A 63 -19.38 6.66 -14.10
C GLU A 63 -20.80 7.24 -13.96
N GLY A 64 -21.03 8.38 -14.62
CA GLY A 64 -22.32 9.10 -14.55
C GLY A 64 -22.61 9.84 -13.25
N THR A 65 -21.66 9.87 -12.29
CA THR A 65 -21.77 10.66 -11.07
C THR A 65 -21.07 12.03 -11.20
N GLU A 66 -21.24 12.91 -10.20
CA GLU A 66 -20.50 14.17 -10.11
C GLU A 66 -18.98 13.99 -9.98
N SER A 67 -18.52 12.79 -9.64
CA SER A 67 -17.12 12.42 -9.49
C SER A 67 -16.49 11.85 -10.77
N ALA A 68 -17.23 11.73 -11.87
CA ALA A 68 -16.77 11.10 -13.11
C ALA A 68 -15.47 11.70 -13.69
N ASP A 69 -15.24 12.99 -13.47
CA ASP A 69 -14.05 13.71 -13.93
C ASP A 69 -12.92 13.78 -12.88
N CYS A 70 -13.09 13.13 -11.73
CA CYS A 70 -12.06 13.10 -10.68
C CYS A 70 -10.96 12.10 -11.00
N ALA A 71 -9.75 12.40 -10.51
CA ALA A 71 -8.68 11.42 -10.50
C ALA A 71 -9.00 10.32 -9.46
N ILE A 72 -8.92 9.06 -9.87
CA ILE A 72 -9.08 7.91 -8.97
C ILE A 72 -7.71 7.29 -8.72
N LEU A 73 -7.41 7.00 -7.47
CA LEU A 73 -6.24 6.27 -7.04
C LEU A 73 -6.68 4.94 -6.41
N VAL A 74 -5.98 3.87 -6.75
CA VAL A 74 -5.99 2.62 -6.01
C VAL A 74 -4.57 2.27 -5.62
N GLU A 75 -4.40 1.47 -4.58
CA GLU A 75 -3.11 0.93 -4.19
C GLU A 75 -3.32 -0.46 -3.60
N ASP A 76 -2.49 -1.39 -4.03
CA ASP A 76 -2.38 -2.69 -3.39
C ASP A 76 -0.97 -2.91 -2.88
N SER A 77 -0.83 -3.53 -1.70
CA SER A 77 0.46 -3.70 -1.06
C SER A 77 0.51 -4.97 -0.22
N GLY A 78 1.70 -5.51 -0.10
CA GLY A 78 1.94 -6.69 0.70
C GLY A 78 3.39 -6.79 1.15
N ILE A 79 3.62 -7.70 2.10
CA ILE A 79 4.94 -8.11 2.54
C ILE A 79 5.35 -9.39 1.81
N PHE A 80 6.63 -9.52 1.53
CA PHE A 80 7.24 -10.63 0.81
C PHE A 80 8.39 -11.15 1.66
N LEU A 81 8.29 -12.37 2.17
CA LEU A 81 9.27 -13.00 3.05
C LEU A 81 10.21 -13.86 2.21
N HIS A 82 11.52 -13.59 2.26
CA HIS A 82 12.50 -14.30 1.41
C HIS A 82 12.58 -15.79 1.73
N ALA A 83 12.47 -16.16 3.02
CA ALA A 83 12.49 -17.57 3.43
C ALA A 83 11.36 -18.43 2.83
N PHE A 84 10.27 -17.83 2.37
CA PHE A 84 9.07 -18.52 1.90
C PHE A 84 8.70 -18.18 0.46
N ASP A 85 9.70 -18.08 -0.41
CA ASP A 85 9.51 -17.80 -1.85
C ASP A 85 8.60 -16.60 -2.11
N GLU A 86 8.91 -15.50 -1.38
CA GLU A 86 8.20 -14.23 -1.45
C GLU A 86 6.72 -14.28 -0.99
N TRP A 87 6.29 -15.35 -0.32
CA TRP A 87 4.99 -15.39 0.37
C TRP A 87 4.98 -14.39 1.55
N PRO A 88 3.85 -13.81 1.99
CA PRO A 88 2.47 -13.99 1.50
C PRO A 88 2.09 -13.09 0.31
N GLY A 89 2.85 -12.06 -0.03
CA GLY A 89 2.60 -11.19 -1.18
C GLY A 89 1.22 -10.53 -1.16
N ALA A 90 0.42 -10.70 -2.20
CA ALA A 90 -0.93 -10.12 -2.26
C ALA A 90 -1.91 -10.66 -1.20
N ASN A 91 -1.57 -11.79 -0.56
CA ASN A 91 -2.38 -12.37 0.52
C ASN A 91 -2.00 -11.84 1.92
N SER A 92 -1.15 -10.82 2.01
CA SER A 92 -0.61 -10.33 3.31
C SER A 92 -1.69 -10.02 4.35
N SER A 93 -2.78 -9.40 3.95
CA SER A 93 -3.88 -9.08 4.87
C SER A 93 -4.61 -10.32 5.38
N ASP A 94 -4.85 -11.32 4.52
CA ASP A 94 -5.54 -12.55 4.90
C ASP A 94 -4.67 -13.38 5.84
N VAL A 95 -3.38 -13.48 5.51
CA VAL A 95 -2.40 -14.21 6.32
C VAL A 95 -2.21 -13.57 7.69
N GLU A 96 -2.19 -12.23 7.76
CA GLU A 96 -2.12 -11.52 9.03
C GLU A 96 -3.38 -11.77 9.87
N GLN A 97 -4.56 -11.79 9.25
CA GLN A 97 -5.82 -12.08 9.95
C GLN A 97 -5.89 -13.54 10.43
N GLU A 98 -5.36 -14.48 9.66
CA GLU A 98 -5.40 -15.92 9.97
C GLU A 98 -4.37 -16.33 11.03
N LEU A 99 -3.11 -15.92 10.86
CA LEU A 99 -2.00 -16.34 11.71
C LEU A 99 -1.64 -15.33 12.82
N GLY A 100 -1.96 -14.06 12.61
CA GLY A 100 -1.45 -12.97 13.43
C GLY A 100 0.07 -12.80 13.30
N LEU A 101 0.61 -11.76 13.92
CA LEU A 101 2.06 -11.50 13.89
C LEU A 101 2.85 -12.56 14.66
N ASP A 102 2.28 -13.14 15.73
CA ASP A 102 2.93 -14.20 16.48
C ASP A 102 3.10 -15.45 15.61
N GLY A 103 2.08 -15.85 14.87
CA GLY A 103 2.18 -16.98 13.94
C GLY A 103 3.21 -16.75 12.84
N ILE A 104 3.35 -15.53 12.32
CA ILE A 104 4.42 -15.18 11.36
C ILE A 104 5.80 -15.29 11.99
N LEU A 105 5.97 -14.84 13.24
CA LEU A 105 7.22 -14.96 13.98
C LEU A 105 7.57 -16.41 14.27
N ASP A 106 6.58 -17.23 14.61
CA ASP A 106 6.72 -18.68 14.86
C ASP A 106 7.21 -19.42 13.60
N LEU A 107 6.64 -19.11 12.42
CA LEU A 107 7.11 -19.66 11.13
C LEU A 107 8.58 -19.34 10.85
N LEU A 108 9.07 -18.18 11.31
CA LEU A 108 10.45 -17.72 11.09
C LEU A 108 11.41 -18.14 12.21
N THR A 109 10.98 -18.94 13.20
CA THR A 109 11.81 -19.28 14.36
C THR A 109 13.07 -20.05 13.97
N GLU A 110 12.94 -21.01 13.05
CA GLU A 110 14.05 -21.86 12.60
C GLU A 110 14.72 -21.32 11.32
N GLU A 111 14.19 -20.21 10.76
CA GLU A 111 14.70 -19.65 9.51
C GLU A 111 15.89 -18.70 9.77
N GLN A 112 16.96 -18.92 9.00
CA GLN A 112 18.16 -18.07 9.05
C GLN A 112 17.96 -16.78 8.23
N ASP A 113 17.22 -16.86 7.12
CA ASP A 113 16.89 -15.70 6.31
C ASP A 113 15.60 -15.04 6.83
N ARG A 114 15.75 -13.91 7.47
CA ARG A 114 14.64 -13.07 7.93
C ARG A 114 14.41 -11.89 7.01
N GLY A 115 15.04 -11.86 5.84
CA GLY A 115 14.87 -10.81 4.83
C GLY A 115 13.42 -10.72 4.36
N ALA A 116 12.96 -9.50 4.17
CA ALA A 116 11.61 -9.21 3.72
C ALA A 116 11.54 -7.90 2.95
N GLU A 117 10.54 -7.76 2.11
CA GLU A 117 10.23 -6.52 1.42
C GLU A 117 8.75 -6.17 1.57
N TYR A 118 8.45 -4.93 1.89
CA TYR A 118 7.16 -4.35 1.58
C TYR A 118 7.15 -3.85 0.13
N ARG A 119 6.14 -4.22 -0.62
CA ARG A 119 5.91 -3.72 -1.99
C ARG A 119 4.53 -3.10 -2.09
N ALA A 120 4.41 -2.03 -2.88
CA ALA A 120 3.14 -1.40 -3.24
C ALA A 120 3.05 -1.22 -4.75
N VAL A 121 1.86 -1.37 -5.30
CA VAL A 121 1.49 -0.98 -6.67
C VAL A 121 0.39 0.05 -6.57
N ALA A 122 0.66 1.26 -7.08
CA ALA A 122 -0.31 2.35 -7.17
C ALA A 122 -0.74 2.55 -8.62
N VAL A 123 -2.05 2.66 -8.84
CA VAL A 123 -2.64 2.97 -10.14
C VAL A 123 -3.52 4.19 -10.01
N LEU A 124 -3.29 5.20 -10.84
CA LEU A 124 -4.12 6.39 -10.93
C LEU A 124 -4.76 6.47 -12.31
N ALA A 125 -6.07 6.71 -12.35
CA ALA A 125 -6.81 6.98 -13.58
C ALA A 125 -7.38 8.39 -13.55
N LEU A 126 -7.31 9.09 -14.69
CA LEU A 126 -7.95 10.39 -14.93
C LEU A 126 -8.42 10.45 -16.39
N GLY A 127 -9.71 10.42 -16.61
CA GLY A 127 -10.31 10.21 -17.93
C GLY A 127 -9.79 8.90 -18.54
N GLU A 128 -9.31 8.94 -19.76
CA GLU A 128 -8.76 7.77 -20.47
C GLU A 128 -7.30 7.44 -20.08
N ARG A 129 -6.66 8.28 -19.27
CA ARG A 129 -5.26 8.08 -18.89
C ARG A 129 -5.15 7.24 -17.64
N VAL A 130 -4.20 6.30 -17.66
CA VAL A 130 -3.88 5.46 -16.53
C VAL A 130 -2.36 5.48 -16.30
N TRP A 131 -1.95 5.75 -15.07
CA TRP A 131 -0.55 5.68 -14.65
C TRP A 131 -0.41 4.57 -13.60
N LYS A 132 0.63 3.78 -13.74
CA LYS A 132 0.98 2.73 -12.81
C LYS A 132 2.39 2.92 -12.29
N THR A 133 2.58 2.79 -10.99
CA THR A 133 3.89 2.86 -10.34
C THR A 133 3.99 1.80 -9.27
N SER A 134 5.21 1.48 -8.88
CA SER A 134 5.49 0.59 -7.78
C SER A 134 6.50 1.21 -6.82
N GLY A 135 6.47 0.75 -5.59
CA GLY A 135 7.44 1.13 -4.57
C GLY A 135 7.82 -0.07 -3.71
N VAL A 136 9.08 -0.11 -3.31
CA VAL A 136 9.65 -1.19 -2.50
C VAL A 136 10.33 -0.59 -1.28
N CYS A 137 10.14 -1.22 -0.14
CA CYS A 137 10.92 -0.97 1.07
C CYS A 137 11.52 -2.29 1.53
N ARG A 138 12.84 -2.43 1.37
CA ARG A 138 13.58 -3.60 1.82
C ARG A 138 13.85 -3.55 3.31
N GLY A 139 13.96 -4.74 3.92
CA GLY A 139 14.21 -4.86 5.33
C GLY A 139 14.26 -6.31 5.79
N ARG A 140 13.94 -6.51 7.04
CA ARG A 140 13.88 -7.84 7.66
C ARG A 140 12.81 -7.92 8.72
N ILE A 141 12.41 -9.13 9.08
CA ILE A 141 11.51 -9.40 10.22
C ILE A 141 12.31 -9.43 11.52
N SER A 142 11.83 -8.72 12.52
CA SER A 142 12.38 -8.73 13.89
C SER A 142 12.16 -10.09 14.57
N ALA A 143 12.88 -10.34 15.66
CA ALA A 143 12.66 -11.56 16.47
C ALA A 143 11.37 -11.51 17.29
N GLU A 144 10.85 -10.32 17.56
CA GLU A 144 9.66 -10.08 18.39
C GLU A 144 8.90 -8.85 17.90
N LYS A 145 7.66 -8.68 18.38
CA LYS A 145 6.85 -7.48 18.10
C LYS A 145 7.41 -6.30 18.89
N LEU A 146 7.66 -5.18 18.21
CA LEU A 146 8.22 -3.96 18.79
C LEU A 146 7.44 -2.73 18.31
N GLY A 147 6.83 -2.02 19.27
CA GLY A 147 6.02 -0.83 19.02
C GLY A 147 4.58 -1.12 18.59
N ASP A 148 3.73 -0.10 18.72
CA ASP A 148 2.28 -0.20 18.53
C ASP A 148 1.78 0.79 17.46
N ASN A 149 2.68 1.48 16.75
CA ASN A 149 2.29 2.38 15.67
C ASN A 149 2.08 1.61 14.36
N GLY A 150 1.35 2.25 13.44
CA GLY A 150 1.08 1.71 12.13
C GLY A 150 0.04 0.60 12.12
N PHE A 151 0.14 -0.34 11.19
CA PHE A 151 -0.80 -1.43 10.99
C PHE A 151 -0.13 -2.64 10.30
N GLY A 152 -0.83 -3.77 10.26
CA GLY A 152 -0.32 -4.98 9.61
C GLY A 152 0.99 -5.45 10.22
N TYR A 153 1.97 -5.71 9.41
CA TYR A 153 3.28 -6.22 9.80
C TYR A 153 4.24 -5.15 10.37
N ASP A 154 3.82 -3.90 10.55
CA ASP A 154 4.67 -2.81 11.03
C ASP A 154 5.39 -3.12 12.35
N PRO A 155 4.78 -3.79 13.35
CA PRO A 155 5.46 -4.13 14.60
C PRO A 155 6.61 -5.13 14.47
N ILE A 156 6.69 -5.84 13.34
CA ILE A 156 7.74 -6.85 13.12
C ILE A 156 8.67 -6.53 11.94
N PHE A 157 8.44 -5.46 11.19
CA PHE A 157 9.25 -5.10 10.02
C PHE A 157 10.27 -4.01 10.34
N ILE A 158 11.56 -4.31 10.18
CA ILE A 158 12.70 -3.37 10.34
C ILE A 158 13.18 -2.97 8.95
N PRO A 159 12.96 -1.72 8.49
CA PRO A 159 13.42 -1.26 7.19
C PRO A 159 14.94 -1.05 7.15
N ASP A 160 15.59 -1.41 6.05
CA ASP A 160 17.03 -1.21 5.85
C ASP A 160 17.42 0.27 5.81
N ALA A 161 16.54 1.11 5.26
CA ALA A 161 16.74 2.56 5.18
C ALA A 161 16.48 3.29 6.52
N GLY A 162 16.12 2.55 7.59
CA GLY A 162 15.81 3.08 8.91
C GLY A 162 17.02 3.10 9.85
N ASP A 163 16.73 3.31 11.12
CA ASP A 163 17.70 3.37 12.22
C ASP A 163 17.75 2.08 13.07
N GLY A 164 17.21 0.99 12.56
CA GLY A 164 17.15 -0.32 13.23
C GLY A 164 15.86 -0.55 14.02
N ARG A 165 14.98 0.44 14.12
CA ARG A 165 13.63 0.29 14.69
C ARG A 165 12.68 -0.37 13.70
N THR A 166 11.65 -1.05 14.22
CA THR A 166 10.52 -1.50 13.41
C THR A 166 9.66 -0.31 12.97
N PHE A 167 8.84 -0.48 11.91
CA PHE A 167 7.84 0.51 11.57
C PHE A 167 6.85 0.76 12.73
N GLY A 168 6.55 -0.28 13.54
CA GLY A 168 5.73 -0.13 14.74
C GLY A 168 6.33 0.77 15.82
N GLN A 169 7.64 0.98 15.84
CA GLN A 169 8.33 1.90 16.73
C GLN A 169 8.49 3.31 16.15
N MET A 170 8.14 3.51 14.88
CA MET A 170 8.24 4.81 14.20
C MET A 170 6.92 5.57 14.25
N PHE A 171 6.97 6.88 14.43
CA PHE A 171 5.81 7.72 14.13
C PHE A 171 5.56 7.77 12.63
N ALA A 172 4.29 7.97 12.24
CA ALA A 172 3.85 7.98 10.86
C ALA A 172 4.71 8.87 9.93
N ALA A 173 5.14 10.05 10.39
CA ALA A 173 5.98 10.95 9.61
C ALA A 173 7.35 10.32 9.26
N ALA A 174 7.98 9.58 10.18
CA ALA A 174 9.25 8.92 9.93
C ALA A 174 9.08 7.71 9.00
N LYS A 175 8.06 6.87 9.22
CA LYS A 175 7.72 5.76 8.33
C LYS A 175 7.43 6.24 6.92
N ASN A 176 6.66 7.33 6.77
CA ASN A 176 6.28 7.90 5.47
C ASN A 176 7.46 8.44 4.66
N LEU A 177 8.64 8.65 5.23
CA LEU A 177 9.83 9.06 4.48
C LEU A 177 10.49 7.90 3.74
N ILE A 178 10.34 6.67 4.22
CA ILE A 178 11.11 5.49 3.75
C ILE A 178 10.23 4.32 3.33
N SER A 179 8.90 4.45 3.40
CA SER A 179 7.98 3.35 3.13
C SER A 179 7.85 3.03 1.63
N HIS A 180 7.46 1.79 1.32
CA HIS A 180 7.06 1.34 -0.01
C HIS A 180 5.97 2.22 -0.62
N ARG A 181 4.98 2.64 0.19
CA ARG A 181 3.89 3.54 -0.24
C ARG A 181 4.43 4.90 -0.64
N ARG A 182 5.38 5.46 0.14
CA ARG A 182 6.06 6.71 -0.23
C ARG A 182 6.73 6.58 -1.59
N ALA A 183 7.48 5.51 -1.81
CA ALA A 183 8.18 5.29 -3.08
C ALA A 183 7.20 5.21 -4.26
N ALA A 184 6.10 4.46 -4.13
CA ALA A 184 5.07 4.35 -5.18
C ALA A 184 4.38 5.70 -5.46
N MET A 185 3.96 6.45 -4.42
CA MET A 185 3.27 7.73 -4.57
C MET A 185 4.19 8.83 -5.11
N GLN A 186 5.46 8.83 -4.74
CA GLN A 186 6.45 9.77 -5.27
C GLN A 186 6.70 9.52 -6.76
N ALA A 187 6.89 8.27 -7.16
CA ALA A 187 7.01 7.89 -8.56
C ALA A 187 5.77 8.30 -9.37
N LEU A 188 4.57 8.13 -8.80
CA LEU A 188 3.32 8.56 -9.41
C LEU A 188 3.28 10.08 -9.61
N ALA A 189 3.62 10.86 -8.59
CA ALA A 189 3.64 12.31 -8.66
C ALA A 189 4.64 12.84 -9.71
N GLU A 190 5.78 12.16 -9.89
CA GLU A 190 6.74 12.51 -10.96
C GLU A 190 6.16 12.25 -12.36
N LEU A 191 5.46 11.13 -12.56
CA LEU A 191 4.78 10.86 -13.85
C LEU A 191 3.71 11.91 -14.17
N LEU A 192 2.98 12.39 -13.16
CA LEU A 192 1.93 13.40 -13.32
C LEU A 192 2.47 14.78 -13.70
N LYS A 193 3.73 15.09 -13.41
CA LYS A 193 4.40 16.34 -13.81
C LYS A 193 4.83 16.35 -15.27
N THR A 194 5.00 15.17 -15.88
CA THR A 194 5.50 15.06 -17.24
C THR A 194 4.36 15.34 -18.23
N PRO A 195 4.43 16.40 -19.05
CA PRO A 195 3.42 16.64 -20.07
C PRO A 195 3.41 15.44 -21.04
N SER A 196 2.22 14.90 -21.27
CA SER A 196 2.06 13.87 -22.30
C SER A 196 2.40 14.47 -23.67
N LYS A 197 3.31 13.85 -24.37
CA LYS A 197 3.59 14.14 -25.79
C LYS A 197 2.41 13.75 -26.65
#